data_7774c21e8bd79bb1fbe6cd25d1712bc0
#
_entry.id   7774c21e8bd79bb1fbe6cd25d1712bc0
#
_cell.length_a   1.000
_cell.length_b   1.000
_cell.length_c   1.000
_cell.angle_alpha   90.00
_cell.angle_beta   90.00
_cell.angle_gamma   90.00
#
_symmetry.space_group_name_H-M   'P 1'
#
loop_
_entity.id
_entity.type
_entity.pdbx_description
1 polymer ?
#
loop_
_entity_poly.entity_id
_entity_poly.type
_entity_poly.pdbx_seq_one_letter_code
_entity_poly.pdbx_strand_id
1 'polypeptide(L)'
;MAKQVINNTDTSPDTLKTAFEKANDNFTELYNLAYNYMGVQFPTDGSQILTRTGNSSWAVSPPFLDDIALVLLADDLTENSVLATPDSPEIPTGADLTGASGQVMVRFKKFWYKDYLDVDGNLVEKRWSPVALPGYTLHPFFSNGTQTADYAYISAYEAGDDGGTKLKSASGVAPLTSTTLAAFRSKAEARGSGWHGYDLWAQDLIQFYLYLVYASLDSQGELPGFTEASSYNAAYKRNTGRSDDLLTMNGSVDAELGVGETDEDLSAVLSEGDKIANRFLFIENIFGHIWKMLDGVAFDGRVGENNTVWLSKNPADYSSIEADILANYEDQGLNLTGSSSYISAVHTGFIPKDVSGNSSSYFGDYFYSYLDDESRDYLRLVLAGGGLSNGASAGVGCRYSIDGLSIGSSSVGSRLCAKKLN
;
A
#
# COMPACT_ATOMS: atom_id res chain seq x y z
N MET A 1 5.01 26.26 12.30
CA MET A 1 5.47 27.28 13.30
C MET A 1 5.10 28.66 12.79
N ALA A 2 4.72 29.59 13.67
CA ALA A 2 4.49 30.95 13.23
C ALA A 2 5.84 31.59 12.83
N LYS A 3 5.88 32.28 11.68
CA LYS A 3 7.06 33.03 11.24
C LYS A 3 7.57 33.94 12.38
N GLN A 4 8.85 33.86 12.66
CA GLN A 4 9.47 34.81 13.56
C GLN A 4 9.55 36.19 12.87
N VAL A 5 9.08 37.21 13.54
CA VAL A 5 9.08 38.59 13.00
C VAL A 5 10.28 39.34 13.56
N ILE A 6 11.09 39.88 12.65
CA ILE A 6 12.18 40.82 13.06
C ILE A 6 11.54 42.16 13.41
N ASN A 7 11.68 42.54 14.66
CA ASN A 7 11.15 43.80 15.15
C ASN A 7 12.23 44.88 15.11
N ASN A 8 12.02 45.92 14.32
CA ASN A 8 12.95 47.03 14.17
C ASN A 8 12.31 48.43 14.40
N THR A 9 11.02 48.49 14.83
CA THR A 9 10.24 49.72 14.80
C THR A 9 9.58 50.09 16.12
N ASP A 10 9.62 49.27 17.15
CA ASP A 10 8.98 49.56 18.43
C ASP A 10 9.99 49.96 19.53
N THR A 11 9.49 50.15 20.75
CA THR A 11 10.28 50.58 21.90
C THR A 11 11.27 49.54 22.42
N SER A 12 11.23 48.30 21.89
CA SER A 12 12.14 47.23 22.23
C SER A 12 12.58 46.49 20.96
N PRO A 13 13.39 47.13 20.11
CA PRO A 13 13.83 46.50 18.85
C PRO A 13 14.73 45.29 19.09
N ASP A 14 14.67 44.31 18.17
CA ASP A 14 15.56 43.18 18.21
C ASP A 14 17.03 43.63 18.13
N THR A 15 17.88 43.00 18.92
CA THR A 15 19.33 43.16 18.74
C THR A 15 19.73 42.62 17.37
N LEU A 16 20.84 43.10 16.83
CA LEU A 16 21.38 42.62 15.54
C LEU A 16 21.55 41.09 15.54
N LYS A 17 22.03 40.53 16.64
CA LYS A 17 22.17 39.10 16.83
C LYS A 17 20.81 38.36 16.72
N THR A 18 19.81 38.84 17.50
CA THR A 18 18.46 38.27 17.50
C THR A 18 17.78 38.40 16.12
N ALA A 19 18.01 39.54 15.44
CA ALA A 19 17.49 39.74 14.09
C ALA A 19 18.11 38.72 13.08
N PHE A 20 19.42 38.48 13.18
CA PHE A 20 20.09 37.47 12.35
C PHE A 20 19.64 36.04 12.68
N GLU A 21 19.46 35.71 13.96
CA GLU A 21 18.92 34.39 14.37
C GLU A 21 17.53 34.14 13.77
N LYS A 22 16.60 35.12 13.90
CA LYS A 22 15.26 35.04 13.30
C LYS A 22 15.29 34.94 11.78
N ALA A 23 16.19 35.68 11.12
CA ALA A 23 16.37 35.56 9.66
C ALA A 23 16.85 34.18 9.28
N ASN A 24 17.84 33.66 9.97
CA ASN A 24 18.40 32.32 9.71
C ASN A 24 17.36 31.21 9.94
N ASP A 25 16.57 31.31 11.01
CA ASP A 25 15.47 30.37 11.28
C ASP A 25 14.42 30.41 10.18
N ASN A 26 14.03 31.60 9.69
CA ASN A 26 13.11 31.76 8.59
C ASN A 26 13.66 31.18 7.28
N PHE A 27 14.97 31.37 7.00
CA PHE A 27 15.62 30.77 5.84
C PHE A 27 15.71 29.23 5.94
N THR A 28 16.01 28.71 7.12
CA THR A 28 16.06 27.27 7.37
C THR A 28 14.68 26.65 7.20
N GLU A 29 13.63 27.31 7.70
CA GLU A 29 12.24 26.86 7.49
C GLU A 29 11.87 26.84 6.01
N LEU A 30 12.18 27.92 5.27
CA LEU A 30 11.93 28.01 3.83
C LEU A 30 12.73 26.98 3.04
N TYR A 31 13.99 26.74 3.38
CA TYR A 31 14.82 25.72 2.77
C TYR A 31 14.22 24.32 2.99
N ASN A 32 13.86 24.00 4.23
CA ASN A 32 13.24 22.72 4.57
C ASN A 32 11.92 22.50 3.84
N LEU A 33 11.09 23.54 3.71
CA LEU A 33 9.84 23.46 2.96
C LEU A 33 10.07 23.30 1.45
N ALA A 34 11.14 23.85 0.90
CA ALA A 34 11.43 23.80 -0.55
C ALA A 34 12.17 22.52 -0.96
N TYR A 35 13.02 21.96 -0.09
CA TYR A 35 13.99 20.92 -0.45
C TYR A 35 13.84 19.59 0.27
N ASN A 36 13.05 19.53 1.35
CA ASN A 36 12.91 18.30 2.14
C ASN A 36 11.57 17.59 1.94
N TYR A 37 10.94 17.76 0.79
CA TYR A 37 9.81 16.94 0.39
C TYR A 37 9.86 16.59 -1.10
N MET A 38 9.22 15.53 -1.46
CA MET A 38 8.79 15.20 -2.80
C MET A 38 7.32 14.81 -2.79
N GLY A 39 6.65 14.94 -3.92
CA GLY A 39 5.24 14.63 -4.01
C GLY A 39 4.77 14.40 -5.42
N VAL A 40 3.52 14.06 -5.55
CA VAL A 40 2.79 13.94 -6.81
C VAL A 40 1.49 14.69 -6.74
N GLN A 41 1.22 15.45 -7.77
CA GLN A 41 -0.04 16.14 -8.00
C GLN A 41 -0.88 15.33 -8.98
N PHE A 42 -2.15 15.13 -8.63
CA PHE A 42 -3.09 14.34 -9.39
C PHE A 42 -3.76 15.18 -10.47
N PRO A 43 -3.85 14.68 -11.71
CA PRO A 43 -4.50 15.40 -12.80
C PRO A 43 -6.02 15.45 -12.61
N THR A 44 -6.61 16.53 -13.09
CA THR A 44 -8.07 16.74 -13.09
C THR A 44 -8.69 16.62 -14.50
N ASP A 45 -7.86 16.40 -15.51
CA ASP A 45 -8.24 16.37 -16.92
C ASP A 45 -8.43 14.97 -17.51
N GLY A 46 -8.35 13.94 -16.66
CA GLY A 46 -8.42 12.54 -17.07
C GLY A 46 -7.09 11.94 -17.52
N SER A 47 -6.00 12.69 -17.50
CA SER A 47 -4.65 12.16 -17.73
C SER A 47 -4.28 11.11 -16.68
N GLN A 48 -3.40 10.18 -17.05
CA GLN A 48 -2.79 9.22 -16.13
C GLN A 48 -1.38 9.66 -15.70
N ILE A 49 -0.91 10.81 -16.17
CA ILE A 49 0.44 11.32 -15.86
C ILE A 49 0.36 12.24 -14.65
N LEU A 50 1.12 11.91 -13.61
CA LEU A 50 1.26 12.73 -12.41
C LEU A 50 2.34 13.80 -12.57
N THR A 51 2.11 14.97 -11.98
CA THR A 51 3.13 16.01 -11.92
C THR A 51 3.94 15.86 -10.62
N ARG A 52 5.26 15.67 -10.73
CA ARG A 52 6.14 15.64 -9.56
C ARG A 52 6.28 17.03 -8.96
N THR A 53 6.26 17.12 -7.64
CA THR A 53 6.42 18.34 -6.86
C THR A 53 7.57 18.21 -5.85
N GLY A 54 8.06 19.35 -5.32
CA GLY A 54 9.12 19.37 -4.33
C GLY A 54 10.53 19.32 -4.91
N ASN A 55 11.42 18.59 -4.26
CA ASN A 55 12.83 18.54 -4.64
C ASN A 55 13.03 17.74 -5.95
N SER A 56 13.36 18.44 -7.03
CA SER A 56 13.51 17.85 -8.35
C SER A 56 14.67 16.85 -8.47
N SER A 57 15.71 16.96 -7.64
CA SER A 57 16.83 15.99 -7.65
C SER A 57 16.38 14.61 -7.15
N TRP A 58 15.34 14.55 -6.32
CA TRP A 58 14.78 13.31 -5.81
C TRP A 58 13.91 12.56 -6.82
N ALA A 59 13.60 13.16 -7.96
CA ALA A 59 12.92 12.47 -9.06
C ALA A 59 13.79 11.36 -9.69
N VAL A 60 15.12 11.50 -9.62
CA VAL A 60 16.09 10.53 -10.16
C VAL A 60 16.56 9.54 -9.08
N SER A 61 16.76 10.02 -7.86
CA SER A 61 17.20 9.21 -6.70
C SER A 61 16.38 9.58 -5.48
N PRO A 62 15.18 9.01 -5.33
CA PRO A 62 14.32 9.27 -4.18
C PRO A 62 14.97 8.78 -2.88
N PRO A 63 15.09 9.62 -1.84
CA PRO A 63 15.80 9.25 -0.61
C PRO A 63 15.09 8.15 0.20
N PHE A 64 13.84 7.84 -0.07
CA PHE A 64 13.18 6.70 0.57
C PHE A 64 13.76 5.35 0.09
N LEU A 65 14.44 5.30 -1.06
CA LEU A 65 15.07 4.08 -1.56
C LEU A 65 16.28 3.68 -0.69
N ASP A 66 17.00 4.64 -0.12
CA ASP A 66 18.23 4.39 0.66
C ASP A 66 18.03 3.45 1.86
N ASP A 67 16.82 3.43 2.41
CA ASP A 67 16.48 2.68 3.61
C ASP A 67 15.62 1.42 3.32
N ILE A 68 15.24 1.20 2.06
CA ILE A 68 14.50 -0.02 1.66
C ILE A 68 15.48 -1.19 1.60
N ALA A 69 15.07 -2.33 2.14
CA ALA A 69 15.84 -3.56 2.05
C ALA A 69 14.94 -4.78 2.10
N LEU A 70 15.31 -5.82 1.35
CA LEU A 70 14.79 -7.17 1.52
C LEU A 70 15.55 -7.82 2.67
N VAL A 71 14.85 -8.28 3.69
CA VAL A 71 15.44 -8.79 4.93
C VAL A 71 14.82 -10.12 5.36
N LEU A 72 15.56 -10.89 6.17
CA LEU A 72 15.02 -11.99 6.96
C LEU A 72 14.67 -11.48 8.35
N LEU A 73 13.38 -11.47 8.69
CA LEU A 73 12.85 -10.96 9.95
C LEU A 73 12.39 -12.11 10.85
N ALA A 74 12.99 -12.23 12.03
CA ALA A 74 12.60 -13.21 13.04
C ALA A 74 11.27 -12.82 13.73
N ASP A 75 10.63 -13.78 14.42
CA ASP A 75 9.35 -13.55 15.10
C ASP A 75 9.45 -12.47 16.22
N ASP A 76 10.64 -12.22 16.78
CA ASP A 76 10.91 -11.15 17.75
C ASP A 76 11.28 -9.79 17.11
N LEU A 77 11.10 -9.68 15.80
CA LEU A 77 11.43 -8.51 14.97
C LEU A 77 12.93 -8.17 14.92
N THR A 78 13.79 -9.15 15.12
CA THR A 78 15.23 -9.02 14.83
C THR A 78 15.47 -9.28 13.35
N GLU A 79 16.19 -8.37 12.69
CA GLU A 79 16.68 -8.60 11.32
C GLU A 79 17.88 -9.55 11.37
N ASN A 80 17.71 -10.79 10.94
CA ASN A 80 18.76 -11.80 10.92
C ASN A 80 19.73 -11.59 9.76
N SER A 81 19.24 -11.05 8.64
CA SER A 81 20.04 -10.80 7.43
C SER A 81 19.39 -9.76 6.55
N VAL A 82 20.20 -8.96 5.86
CA VAL A 82 19.81 -8.16 4.70
C VAL A 82 20.16 -8.96 3.46
N LEU A 83 19.19 -9.22 2.61
CA LEU A 83 19.33 -10.03 1.40
C LEU A 83 19.61 -9.17 0.17
N ALA A 84 18.90 -8.05 0.03
CA ALA A 84 19.05 -7.14 -1.11
C ALA A 84 18.72 -5.70 -0.71
N THR A 85 19.27 -4.74 -1.45
CA THR A 85 19.00 -3.31 -1.32
C THR A 85 18.84 -2.69 -2.72
N PRO A 86 18.33 -1.47 -2.87
CA PRO A 86 18.27 -0.82 -4.19
C PRO A 86 19.61 -0.70 -4.90
N ASP A 87 20.71 -0.54 -4.16
CA ASP A 87 22.09 -0.49 -4.71
C ASP A 87 22.67 -1.87 -5.06
N SER A 88 22.11 -2.93 -4.47
CA SER A 88 22.47 -4.34 -4.72
C SER A 88 21.19 -5.17 -4.77
N PRO A 89 20.42 -5.08 -5.88
CA PRO A 89 19.06 -5.61 -5.94
C PRO A 89 18.98 -7.11 -6.20
N GLU A 90 20.08 -7.76 -6.52
CA GLU A 90 20.12 -9.20 -6.74
C GLU A 90 20.05 -9.96 -5.41
N ILE A 91 19.15 -10.93 -5.32
CA ILE A 91 19.10 -11.83 -4.18
C ILE A 91 20.29 -12.79 -4.27
N PRO A 92 21.14 -12.89 -3.23
CA PRO A 92 22.31 -13.74 -3.28
C PRO A 92 21.96 -15.22 -3.52
N THR A 93 22.71 -15.87 -4.39
CA THR A 93 22.57 -17.32 -4.62
C THR A 93 22.71 -18.09 -3.30
N GLY A 94 21.73 -18.93 -3.00
CA GLY A 94 21.68 -19.72 -1.75
C GLY A 94 21.15 -18.96 -0.55
N ALA A 95 20.56 -17.76 -0.73
CA ALA A 95 19.81 -17.08 0.31
C ALA A 95 18.65 -17.97 0.79
N ASP A 96 18.40 -17.99 2.10
CA ASP A 96 17.26 -18.72 2.66
C ASP A 96 15.97 -17.94 2.45
N LEU A 97 15.26 -18.23 1.37
CA LEU A 97 13.94 -17.67 1.09
C LEU A 97 12.79 -18.57 1.60
N THR A 98 13.10 -19.69 2.28
CA THR A 98 12.11 -20.67 2.74
C THR A 98 11.35 -20.24 3.98
N GLY A 99 11.80 -19.18 4.64
CA GLY A 99 11.26 -18.70 5.91
C GLY A 99 11.77 -19.46 7.14
N ALA A 100 12.77 -20.36 6.99
CA ALA A 100 13.35 -21.09 8.12
C ALA A 100 14.24 -20.19 8.99
N SER A 101 14.99 -19.27 8.37
CA SER A 101 15.85 -18.30 9.07
C SER A 101 15.18 -16.96 9.37
N GLY A 102 13.88 -16.85 9.17
CA GLY A 102 13.08 -15.63 9.33
C GLY A 102 12.13 -15.41 8.16
N GLN A 103 11.14 -14.58 8.32
CA GLN A 103 10.21 -14.23 7.26
C GLN A 103 10.90 -13.31 6.25
N VAL A 104 10.66 -13.53 4.96
CA VAL A 104 11.21 -12.68 3.90
C VAL A 104 10.34 -11.41 3.82
N MET A 105 10.88 -10.29 4.31
CA MET A 105 10.14 -9.04 4.47
C MET A 105 10.86 -7.91 3.76
N VAL A 106 10.11 -6.90 3.35
CA VAL A 106 10.66 -5.63 2.86
C VAL A 106 10.56 -4.60 3.96
N ARG A 107 11.71 -4.03 4.32
CA ARG A 107 11.83 -2.99 5.34
C ARG A 107 11.58 -1.62 4.72
N PHE A 108 10.80 -0.80 5.42
CA PHE A 108 10.56 0.61 5.11
C PHE A 108 10.91 1.46 6.33
N LYS A 109 11.56 2.61 6.11
CA LYS A 109 11.83 3.61 7.15
C LYS A 109 10.66 4.56 7.29
N LYS A 110 10.41 5.04 8.52
CA LYS A 110 9.37 6.01 8.80
C LYS A 110 9.56 7.30 8.01
N PHE A 111 8.45 7.87 7.60
CA PHE A 111 8.40 9.14 6.90
C PHE A 111 7.16 9.94 7.31
N TRP A 112 7.17 11.21 6.99
CA TRP A 112 6.04 12.12 7.20
C TRP A 112 5.39 12.41 5.86
N TYR A 113 4.08 12.56 5.87
CA TYR A 113 3.32 12.84 4.66
C TYR A 113 2.34 13.98 4.87
N LYS A 114 1.86 14.54 3.78
CA LYS A 114 0.79 15.52 3.76
C LYS A 114 -0.08 15.30 2.54
N ASP A 115 -1.37 15.15 2.79
CA ASP A 115 -2.40 15.12 1.77
C ASP A 115 -3.01 16.51 1.61
N TYR A 116 -3.19 16.94 0.37
CA TYR A 116 -3.93 18.14 0.01
C TYR A 116 -5.22 17.72 -0.65
N LEU A 117 -6.32 18.15 -0.08
CA LEU A 117 -7.66 17.87 -0.58
C LEU A 117 -8.25 19.15 -1.19
N ASP A 118 -9.04 19.01 -2.25
CA ASP A 118 -9.87 20.09 -2.76
C ASP A 118 -11.12 20.32 -1.89
N VAL A 119 -11.99 21.25 -2.32
CA VAL A 119 -13.22 21.59 -1.58
C VAL A 119 -14.23 20.45 -1.52
N ASP A 120 -14.13 19.51 -2.45
CA ASP A 120 -14.97 18.33 -2.53
C ASP A 120 -14.36 17.13 -1.79
N GLY A 121 -13.14 17.29 -1.23
CA GLY A 121 -12.41 16.25 -0.50
C GLY A 121 -11.67 15.26 -1.40
N ASN A 122 -11.43 15.59 -2.67
CA ASN A 122 -10.60 14.79 -3.55
C ASN A 122 -9.13 15.04 -3.27
N LEU A 123 -8.31 13.99 -3.28
CA LEU A 123 -6.87 14.10 -3.14
C LEU A 123 -6.27 14.72 -4.40
N VAL A 124 -5.73 15.93 -4.29
CA VAL A 124 -5.14 16.68 -5.40
C VAL A 124 -3.61 16.69 -5.38
N GLU A 125 -3.00 16.48 -4.21
CA GLU A 125 -1.55 16.31 -4.07
C GLU A 125 -1.24 15.48 -2.82
N LYS A 126 -0.26 14.58 -2.93
CA LYS A 126 0.29 13.84 -1.79
C LYS A 126 1.80 14.04 -1.73
N ARG A 127 2.31 14.41 -0.55
CA ARG A 127 3.72 14.71 -0.31
C ARG A 127 4.33 13.78 0.71
N TRP A 128 5.59 13.45 0.48
CA TRP A 128 6.46 12.64 1.33
C TRP A 128 7.63 13.50 1.84
N SER A 129 8.07 13.27 3.08
CA SER A 129 9.26 13.90 3.66
C SER A 129 9.98 12.95 4.61
N PRO A 130 11.33 12.88 4.60
CA PRO A 130 12.10 12.09 5.57
C PRO A 130 12.10 12.70 6.97
N VAL A 131 11.61 13.92 7.14
CA VAL A 131 11.58 14.67 8.38
C VAL A 131 10.21 15.29 8.65
N ALA A 132 9.91 15.55 9.91
CA ALA A 132 8.67 16.24 10.29
C ALA A 132 8.71 17.70 9.82
N LEU A 133 7.96 18.03 8.77
CA LEU A 133 7.75 19.38 8.29
C LEU A 133 6.45 19.97 8.87
N PRO A 134 6.31 21.30 8.92
CA PRO A 134 5.08 21.94 9.38
C PRO A 134 3.86 21.48 8.58
N GLY A 135 2.85 20.94 9.29
CA GLY A 135 1.61 20.41 8.71
C GLY A 135 1.75 19.04 8.05
N TYR A 136 2.90 18.37 8.23
CA TYR A 136 3.05 16.94 7.88
C TYR A 136 2.78 16.07 9.11
N THR A 137 2.24 14.88 8.88
CA THR A 137 2.00 13.87 9.92
C THR A 137 2.84 12.62 9.64
N LEU A 138 3.21 11.89 10.70
CA LEU A 138 3.85 10.59 10.53
C LEU A 138 2.89 9.64 9.80
N HIS A 139 3.39 8.92 8.81
CA HIS A 139 2.56 7.97 8.07
C HIS A 139 2.02 6.89 9.01
N PRO A 140 0.72 6.56 8.99
CA PRO A 140 0.09 5.69 9.99
C PRO A 140 0.68 4.27 10.05
N PHE A 141 1.23 3.78 8.95
CA PHE A 141 1.91 2.47 8.93
C PHE A 141 3.03 2.36 9.98
N PHE A 142 3.62 3.49 10.42
CA PHE A 142 4.71 3.53 11.40
C PHE A 142 4.24 3.90 12.82
N SER A 143 2.93 3.80 13.09
CA SER A 143 2.37 4.15 14.39
C SER A 143 1.27 3.16 14.78
N ASN A 144 0.94 3.11 16.10
CA ASN A 144 -0.30 2.55 16.62
C ASN A 144 -1.17 3.61 17.29
N GLY A 145 -0.92 4.90 16.99
CA GLY A 145 -1.63 6.03 17.60
C GLY A 145 -0.93 6.58 18.85
N THR A 146 -0.18 5.78 19.62
CA THR A 146 0.53 6.19 20.83
C THR A 146 2.04 6.03 20.75
N GLN A 147 2.49 4.97 20.11
CA GLN A 147 3.91 4.65 19.90
C GLN A 147 4.24 4.70 18.41
N THR A 148 5.52 4.84 18.09
CA THR A 148 6.01 4.88 16.71
C THR A 148 7.10 3.85 16.48
N ALA A 149 7.25 3.40 15.24
CA ALA A 149 8.33 2.54 14.80
C ALA A 149 9.29 3.31 13.89
N ASP A 150 10.59 3.08 14.00
CA ASP A 150 11.57 3.62 13.05
C ASP A 150 11.51 2.89 11.72
N TYR A 151 11.21 1.60 11.76
CA TYR A 151 11.01 0.74 10.60
C TYR A 151 9.71 -0.05 10.72
N ALA A 152 9.08 -0.29 9.58
CA ALA A 152 7.96 -1.21 9.42
C ALA A 152 8.22 -2.12 8.21
N TYR A 153 7.57 -3.27 8.18
CA TYR A 153 7.87 -4.35 7.26
C TYR A 153 6.60 -4.84 6.58
N ILE A 154 6.69 -5.05 5.27
CA ILE A 154 5.65 -5.71 4.47
C ILE A 154 6.25 -7.00 3.91
N SER A 155 5.51 -8.08 3.91
CA SER A 155 5.98 -9.35 3.34
C SER A 155 6.36 -9.20 1.86
N ALA A 156 7.53 -9.74 1.48
CA ALA A 156 7.97 -9.77 0.10
C ALA A 156 6.99 -10.56 -0.78
N TYR A 157 6.33 -11.56 -0.21
CA TYR A 157 5.40 -12.44 -0.89
C TYR A 157 3.99 -12.33 -0.33
N GLU A 158 3.00 -12.77 -1.12
CA GLU A 158 1.67 -13.07 -0.61
C GLU A 158 1.79 -14.14 0.48
N ALA A 159 1.10 -13.95 1.61
CA ALA A 159 1.31 -14.81 2.75
C ALA A 159 0.76 -16.22 2.54
N GLY A 160 1.58 -17.22 2.79
CA GLY A 160 1.19 -18.62 2.86
C GLY A 160 0.89 -19.07 4.30
N ASP A 161 0.57 -20.34 4.47
CA ASP A 161 0.41 -21.01 5.76
C ASP A 161 1.73 -21.70 6.16
N ASP A 162 2.12 -21.64 7.43
CA ASP A 162 3.30 -22.38 7.94
C ASP A 162 3.01 -23.87 8.23
N GLY A 163 1.82 -24.34 7.85
CA GLY A 163 1.34 -25.67 8.14
C GLY A 163 0.49 -25.77 9.41
N GLY A 164 0.08 -24.63 10.01
CA GLY A 164 -0.70 -24.66 11.24
C GLY A 164 -1.30 -23.33 11.63
N THR A 165 -0.62 -22.58 12.51
CA THR A 165 -1.22 -21.45 13.21
C THR A 165 -0.73 -20.08 12.77
N LYS A 166 0.37 -20.00 11.99
CA LYS A 166 1.01 -18.73 11.62
C LYS A 166 0.97 -18.48 10.13
N LEU A 167 0.93 -17.22 9.72
CA LEU A 167 1.22 -16.83 8.35
C LEU A 167 2.72 -16.95 8.06
N LYS A 168 3.05 -17.15 6.79
CA LYS A 168 4.43 -17.30 6.32
C LYS A 168 4.68 -16.42 5.10
N SER A 169 5.78 -15.65 5.12
CA SER A 169 6.32 -14.98 3.93
C SER A 169 7.57 -15.71 3.47
N ALA A 170 7.44 -16.50 2.42
CA ALA A 170 8.51 -17.33 1.88
C ALA A 170 8.31 -17.56 0.38
N SER A 171 9.38 -17.86 -0.33
CA SER A 171 9.38 -18.31 -1.72
C SER A 171 8.90 -19.76 -1.84
N GLY A 172 8.31 -20.12 -2.97
CA GLY A 172 7.86 -21.46 -3.29
C GLY A 172 6.60 -21.93 -2.52
N VAL A 173 5.87 -21.01 -1.90
CA VAL A 173 4.70 -21.34 -1.04
C VAL A 173 3.41 -20.91 -1.73
N ALA A 174 2.39 -21.78 -1.68
CA ALA A 174 1.06 -21.40 -2.16
C ALA A 174 0.47 -20.28 -1.27
N PRO A 175 -0.05 -19.17 -1.86
CA PRO A 175 -0.73 -18.15 -1.09
C PRO A 175 -1.92 -18.74 -0.33
N LEU A 176 -2.06 -18.36 0.95
CA LEU A 176 -3.22 -18.73 1.76
C LEU A 176 -4.45 -17.99 1.27
N THR A 177 -5.44 -18.75 0.83
CA THR A 177 -6.74 -18.27 0.35
C THR A 177 -7.88 -19.01 1.04
N SER A 178 -9.14 -18.71 0.71
CA SER A 178 -10.30 -19.35 1.31
C SER A 178 -10.36 -19.21 2.84
N THR A 179 -9.87 -18.11 3.35
CA THR A 179 -9.74 -17.79 4.77
C THR A 179 -10.35 -16.42 5.03
N THR A 180 -11.05 -16.25 6.15
CA THR A 180 -11.63 -14.96 6.54
C THR A 180 -10.57 -13.99 7.03
N LEU A 181 -10.84 -12.67 6.97
CA LEU A 181 -9.93 -11.65 7.50
C LEU A 181 -9.61 -11.88 8.99
N ALA A 182 -10.60 -12.27 9.81
CA ALA A 182 -10.38 -12.58 11.23
C ALA A 182 -9.37 -13.71 11.43
N ALA A 183 -9.52 -14.81 10.68
CA ALA A 183 -8.59 -15.95 10.78
C ALA A 183 -7.20 -15.59 10.23
N PHE A 184 -7.14 -14.78 9.16
CA PHE A 184 -5.89 -14.30 8.60
C PHE A 184 -5.14 -13.40 9.61
N ARG A 185 -5.83 -12.46 10.27
CA ARG A 185 -5.30 -11.61 11.34
C ARG A 185 -4.75 -12.45 12.50
N SER A 186 -5.53 -13.41 13.00
CA SER A 186 -5.10 -14.28 14.12
C SER A 186 -3.83 -15.05 13.79
N LYS A 187 -3.67 -15.52 12.54
CA LYS A 187 -2.44 -16.18 12.09
C LYS A 187 -1.24 -15.23 11.97
N ALA A 188 -1.46 -13.95 11.63
CA ALA A 188 -0.41 -12.93 11.63
C ALA A 188 0.06 -12.64 13.06
N GLU A 189 -0.87 -12.38 13.97
CA GLU A 189 -0.61 -12.07 15.40
C GLU A 189 0.04 -13.23 16.15
N ALA A 190 -0.24 -14.47 15.74
CA ALA A 190 0.38 -15.67 16.32
C ALA A 190 1.92 -15.72 16.14
N ARG A 191 2.50 -14.87 15.28
CA ARG A 191 3.96 -14.72 15.17
C ARG A 191 4.56 -14.00 16.36
N GLY A 192 3.82 -13.11 16.98
CA GLY A 192 4.29 -12.37 18.16
C GLY A 192 3.92 -10.89 18.13
N SER A 193 4.36 -10.17 19.14
CA SER A 193 4.09 -8.74 19.28
C SER A 193 4.65 -7.95 18.09
N GLY A 194 3.85 -7.02 17.57
CA GLY A 194 4.19 -6.18 16.41
C GLY A 194 3.86 -6.77 15.05
N TRP A 195 3.51 -8.07 14.98
CA TRP A 195 3.02 -8.69 13.75
C TRP A 195 1.52 -8.46 13.57
N HIS A 196 1.10 -8.17 12.36
CA HIS A 196 -0.30 -7.97 11.98
C HIS A 196 -0.56 -8.32 10.50
N GLY A 197 -1.82 -8.38 10.10
CA GLY A 197 -2.22 -8.54 8.70
C GLY A 197 -1.94 -7.30 7.87
N TYR A 198 -2.04 -7.44 6.55
CA TYR A 198 -1.91 -6.34 5.59
C TYR A 198 -3.05 -5.34 5.79
N ASP A 199 -2.71 -4.09 6.00
CA ASP A 199 -3.68 -3.05 6.31
C ASP A 199 -3.76 -1.96 5.22
N LEU A 200 -4.74 -1.07 5.35
CA LEU A 200 -4.92 0.06 4.43
C LEU A 200 -3.66 0.91 4.32
N TRP A 201 -2.92 1.11 5.43
CA TRP A 201 -1.76 2.00 5.46
C TRP A 201 -0.52 1.39 4.79
N ALA A 202 -0.38 0.08 4.84
CA ALA A 202 0.62 -0.63 4.06
C ALA A 202 0.31 -0.55 2.55
N GLN A 203 -0.98 -0.67 2.18
CA GLN A 203 -1.43 -0.50 0.80
C GLN A 203 -1.22 0.96 0.33
N ASP A 204 -1.56 1.95 1.16
CA ASP A 204 -1.34 3.37 0.87
C ASP A 204 0.14 3.68 0.61
N LEU A 205 1.03 3.13 1.44
CA LEU A 205 2.48 3.29 1.28
C LEU A 205 2.95 2.73 -0.08
N ILE A 206 2.58 1.50 -0.43
CA ILE A 206 2.98 0.87 -1.70
C ILE A 206 2.46 1.69 -2.89
N GLN A 207 1.19 2.06 -2.87
CA GLN A 207 0.56 2.83 -3.93
C GLN A 207 1.19 4.23 -4.07
N PHE A 208 1.45 4.90 -2.96
CA PHE A 208 2.10 6.21 -2.97
C PHE A 208 3.53 6.13 -3.50
N TYR A 209 4.31 5.14 -3.09
CA TYR A 209 5.68 4.96 -3.58
C TYR A 209 5.71 4.61 -5.07
N LEU A 210 4.76 3.82 -5.57
CA LEU A 210 4.63 3.55 -7.00
C LEU A 210 4.41 4.86 -7.77
N TYR A 211 3.52 5.72 -7.29
CA TYR A 211 3.27 7.02 -7.92
C TYR A 211 4.47 7.97 -7.84
N LEU A 212 5.22 7.96 -6.75
CA LEU A 212 6.46 8.74 -6.63
C LEU A 212 7.54 8.26 -7.61
N VAL A 213 7.66 6.94 -7.81
CA VAL A 213 8.66 6.34 -8.71
C VAL A 213 8.32 6.58 -10.17
N TYR A 214 7.12 6.25 -10.59
CA TYR A 214 6.75 6.27 -12.00
C TYR A 214 6.11 7.58 -12.46
N ALA A 215 5.54 8.37 -11.56
CA ALA A 215 4.70 9.54 -11.88
C ALA A 215 3.56 9.19 -12.85
N SER A 216 2.97 8.03 -12.67
CA SER A 216 1.92 7.47 -13.50
C SER A 216 0.82 6.86 -12.64
N LEU A 217 -0.43 7.03 -13.04
CA LEU A 217 -1.59 6.36 -12.46
C LEU A 217 -1.87 5.01 -13.15
N ASP A 218 -1.28 4.76 -14.32
CA ASP A 218 -1.37 3.49 -15.05
C ASP A 218 -0.39 2.47 -14.46
N SER A 219 -0.80 1.85 -13.36
CA SER A 219 0.04 0.86 -12.68
C SER A 219 0.35 -0.37 -13.52
N GLN A 220 -0.56 -0.78 -14.41
CA GLN A 220 -0.35 -1.91 -15.31
C GLN A 220 0.56 -1.58 -16.49
N GLY A 221 0.49 -0.35 -17.02
CA GLY A 221 1.41 0.11 -18.07
C GLY A 221 2.86 0.20 -17.57
N GLU A 222 3.06 0.62 -16.31
CA GLU A 222 4.39 0.73 -15.72
C GLU A 222 4.95 -0.62 -15.22
N LEU A 223 4.10 -1.47 -14.67
CA LEU A 223 4.51 -2.71 -14.00
C LEU A 223 3.45 -3.81 -14.19
N PRO A 224 3.32 -4.36 -15.42
CA PRO A 224 2.29 -5.37 -15.70
C PRO A 224 2.42 -6.60 -14.80
N GLY A 225 1.29 -7.11 -14.33
CA GLY A 225 1.20 -8.24 -13.41
C GLY A 225 0.32 -9.37 -13.94
N PHE A 226 0.07 -10.37 -13.10
CA PHE A 226 -0.81 -11.48 -13.45
C PHE A 226 -2.28 -11.07 -13.36
N THR A 227 -2.82 -10.55 -14.47
CA THR A 227 -4.19 -10.02 -14.57
C THR A 227 -4.95 -10.52 -15.79
N GLU A 228 -4.25 -11.07 -16.82
CA GLU A 228 -4.77 -11.27 -18.17
C GLU A 228 -5.36 -12.68 -18.40
N ALA A 229 -5.43 -13.55 -17.38
CA ALA A 229 -6.05 -14.85 -17.55
C ALA A 229 -7.51 -14.70 -17.99
N SER A 230 -7.89 -15.38 -19.07
CA SER A 230 -9.23 -15.28 -19.69
C SER A 230 -10.37 -15.72 -18.77
N SER A 231 -10.05 -16.46 -17.69
CA SER A 231 -10.99 -16.86 -16.65
C SER A 231 -10.28 -17.13 -15.33
N TYR A 232 -11.00 -17.00 -14.20
CA TYR A 232 -10.50 -17.41 -12.92
C TYR A 232 -10.62 -18.94 -12.73
N ASN A 233 -9.51 -19.57 -12.35
CA ASN A 233 -9.48 -20.90 -11.77
C ASN A 233 -8.45 -20.92 -10.64
N ALA A 234 -8.77 -21.53 -9.51
CA ALA A 234 -7.86 -21.64 -8.37
C ALA A 234 -6.56 -22.39 -8.72
N ALA A 235 -6.59 -23.30 -9.70
CA ALA A 235 -5.42 -24.02 -10.19
C ALA A 235 -4.43 -23.14 -10.97
N TYR A 236 -4.85 -21.97 -11.48
CA TYR A 236 -3.97 -21.04 -12.19
C TYR A 236 -3.12 -20.18 -11.25
N LYS A 237 -3.42 -20.17 -9.96
CA LYS A 237 -2.57 -19.49 -8.98
C LYS A 237 -1.18 -20.11 -8.98
N ARG A 238 -0.19 -19.25 -8.80
CA ARG A 238 1.21 -19.65 -8.72
C ARG A 238 1.71 -19.61 -7.28
N ASN A 239 2.67 -20.47 -6.98
CA ASN A 239 3.45 -20.33 -5.76
C ASN A 239 4.23 -19.02 -5.81
N THR A 240 4.50 -18.44 -4.66
CA THR A 240 5.33 -17.24 -4.46
C THR A 240 6.77 -17.48 -4.91
N GLY A 241 7.52 -16.38 -5.13
CA GLY A 241 8.93 -16.47 -5.54
C GLY A 241 9.15 -16.44 -7.05
N ARG A 242 8.11 -16.15 -7.83
CA ARG A 242 8.25 -16.06 -9.31
C ARG A 242 9.16 -14.92 -9.75
N SER A 243 9.34 -13.91 -8.91
CA SER A 243 10.18 -12.76 -9.17
C SER A 243 11.57 -12.83 -8.53
N ASP A 244 11.96 -13.95 -7.91
CA ASP A 244 13.22 -14.07 -7.17
C ASP A 244 14.45 -13.87 -8.05
N ASP A 245 14.39 -14.33 -9.30
CA ASP A 245 15.49 -14.22 -10.28
C ASP A 245 15.55 -12.85 -10.98
N LEU A 246 14.67 -11.90 -10.66
CA LEU A 246 14.78 -10.55 -11.20
C LEU A 246 16.03 -9.84 -10.64
N LEU A 247 16.83 -9.30 -11.53
CA LEU A 247 18.09 -8.59 -11.20
C LEU A 247 17.85 -7.14 -10.72
N THR A 248 16.58 -6.73 -10.61
CA THR A 248 16.16 -5.38 -10.22
C THR A 248 15.14 -5.43 -9.12
N MET A 249 15.02 -4.38 -8.31
CA MET A 249 13.99 -4.30 -7.26
C MET A 249 12.57 -4.16 -7.80
N ASN A 250 12.40 -3.78 -9.07
CA ASN A 250 11.12 -3.62 -9.77
C ASN A 250 11.16 -4.38 -11.09
N GLY A 251 10.07 -5.01 -11.48
CA GLY A 251 9.97 -5.70 -12.77
C GLY A 251 8.77 -6.63 -12.87
N SER A 252 8.61 -7.24 -14.03
CA SER A 252 7.56 -8.21 -14.31
C SER A 252 8.15 -9.49 -14.87
N VAL A 253 7.48 -10.60 -14.63
CA VAL A 253 7.91 -11.94 -15.05
C VAL A 253 6.98 -12.42 -16.14
N ASP A 254 7.55 -12.83 -17.29
CA ASP A 254 6.81 -13.38 -18.41
C ASP A 254 6.18 -14.73 -18.08
N ALA A 255 5.04 -14.99 -18.67
CA ALA A 255 4.40 -16.30 -18.57
C ALA A 255 5.25 -17.36 -19.29
N GLU A 256 5.65 -18.38 -18.58
CA GLU A 256 6.20 -19.61 -19.14
C GLU A 256 5.05 -20.53 -19.51
N LEU A 257 4.66 -20.49 -20.80
CA LEU A 257 3.57 -21.30 -21.32
C LEU A 257 4.02 -22.76 -21.50
N GLY A 258 3.22 -23.71 -20.98
CA GLY A 258 3.45 -25.15 -21.19
C GLY A 258 4.61 -25.77 -20.43
N VAL A 259 5.29 -25.01 -19.56
CA VAL A 259 6.31 -25.51 -18.65
C VAL A 259 5.76 -25.45 -17.23
N GLY A 260 5.05 -26.45 -16.80
CA GLY A 260 4.52 -26.52 -15.44
C GLY A 260 5.61 -26.92 -14.44
N GLU A 261 5.79 -26.18 -13.38
CA GLU A 261 5.85 -26.85 -12.07
C GLU A 261 4.59 -27.73 -12.00
N THR A 262 4.43 -28.63 -11.11
CA THR A 262 3.26 -29.49 -10.88
C THR A 262 1.86 -28.88 -11.19
N ASP A 263 1.80 -27.78 -11.92
CA ASP A 263 0.74 -26.81 -12.06
C ASP A 263 0.13 -26.84 -13.46
N GLU A 264 -1.11 -26.42 -13.55
CA GLU A 264 -1.87 -26.32 -14.79
C GLU A 264 -1.10 -25.56 -15.88
N ASP A 265 -1.18 -26.08 -17.09
CA ASP A 265 -0.72 -25.41 -18.31
C ASP A 265 -1.51 -24.10 -18.50
N LEU A 266 -0.81 -22.96 -18.46
CA LEU A 266 -1.42 -21.65 -18.64
C LEU A 266 -1.71 -21.27 -20.09
N SER A 267 -1.22 -22.04 -21.08
CA SER A 267 -1.42 -21.73 -22.50
C SER A 267 -2.89 -21.68 -22.94
N ALA A 268 -3.80 -22.29 -22.17
CA ALA A 268 -5.23 -22.20 -22.39
C ALA A 268 -5.84 -20.84 -21.96
N VAL A 269 -5.16 -20.06 -21.12
CA VAL A 269 -5.73 -18.86 -20.48
C VAL A 269 -4.84 -17.62 -20.58
N LEU A 270 -3.56 -17.79 -20.92
CA LEU A 270 -2.59 -16.71 -21.15
C LEU A 270 -2.00 -16.83 -22.56
N SER A 271 -1.52 -15.71 -23.07
CA SER A 271 -0.78 -15.57 -24.31
C SER A 271 0.71 -15.38 -24.05
N GLU A 272 1.54 -15.60 -25.09
CA GLU A 272 2.96 -15.27 -25.03
C GLU A 272 3.14 -13.77 -24.76
N GLY A 273 3.95 -13.44 -23.75
CA GLY A 273 4.20 -12.07 -23.31
C GLY A 273 3.31 -11.58 -22.17
N ASP A 274 2.20 -12.28 -21.85
CA ASP A 274 1.45 -12.00 -20.61
C ASP A 274 2.35 -12.21 -19.38
N LYS A 275 1.98 -11.62 -18.25
CA LYS A 275 2.80 -11.67 -17.03
C LYS A 275 2.18 -12.60 -15.99
N ILE A 276 3.03 -13.29 -15.23
CA ILE A 276 2.62 -14.15 -14.11
C ILE A 276 3.01 -13.60 -12.75
N ALA A 277 3.81 -12.55 -12.69
CA ALA A 277 4.12 -11.80 -11.47
C ALA A 277 4.61 -10.39 -11.82
N ASN A 278 4.39 -9.46 -10.91
CA ASN A 278 5.13 -8.21 -10.85
C ASN A 278 5.88 -8.12 -9.52
N ARG A 279 6.94 -7.29 -9.48
CA ARG A 279 7.68 -6.96 -8.28
C ARG A 279 7.94 -5.46 -8.21
N PHE A 280 7.58 -4.84 -7.11
CA PHE A 280 7.84 -3.43 -6.83
C PHE A 280 8.49 -3.29 -5.46
N LEU A 281 9.66 -2.65 -5.41
CA LEU A 281 10.48 -2.50 -4.19
C LEU A 281 10.63 -3.84 -3.45
N PHE A 282 10.99 -4.89 -4.17
CA PHE A 282 11.11 -6.28 -3.70
C PHE A 282 9.80 -6.95 -3.24
N ILE A 283 8.65 -6.31 -3.35
CA ILE A 283 7.35 -6.91 -3.05
C ILE A 283 6.77 -7.53 -4.33
N GLU A 284 6.61 -8.85 -4.34
CA GLU A 284 5.98 -9.60 -5.44
C GLU A 284 4.47 -9.41 -5.41
N ASN A 285 3.84 -9.32 -6.60
CA ASN A 285 2.38 -9.24 -6.78
C ASN A 285 1.72 -8.11 -5.96
N ILE A 286 2.20 -6.87 -6.11
CA ILE A 286 1.55 -5.71 -5.46
C ILE A 286 0.11 -5.52 -5.91
N PHE A 287 -0.24 -6.01 -7.08
CA PHE A 287 -1.60 -6.20 -7.61
C PHE A 287 -1.64 -7.41 -8.55
N GLY A 288 -2.84 -7.83 -8.97
CA GLY A 288 -3.03 -9.04 -9.76
C GLY A 288 -2.89 -10.32 -8.92
N HIS A 289 -2.86 -11.48 -9.58
CA HIS A 289 -2.74 -12.83 -9.02
C HIS A 289 -3.90 -13.19 -8.08
N ILE A 290 -3.92 -12.72 -6.84
CA ILE A 290 -5.06 -12.83 -5.92
C ILE A 290 -5.43 -11.47 -5.34
N TRP A 291 -6.69 -11.28 -4.94
CA TRP A 291 -7.15 -10.15 -4.18
C TRP A 291 -6.53 -10.12 -2.77
N LYS A 292 -6.15 -8.95 -2.28
CA LYS A 292 -5.58 -8.75 -0.94
C LYS A 292 -6.62 -8.15 -0.01
N MET A 293 -6.99 -8.85 1.06
CA MET A 293 -7.80 -8.28 2.15
C MET A 293 -7.00 -7.17 2.82
N LEU A 294 -7.67 -6.04 3.06
CA LEU A 294 -7.13 -4.92 3.83
C LEU A 294 -7.74 -4.90 5.23
N ASP A 295 -6.90 -4.87 6.24
CA ASP A 295 -7.30 -4.66 7.62
C ASP A 295 -7.33 -3.17 7.98
N GLY A 296 -7.95 -2.81 9.10
CA GLY A 296 -8.05 -1.42 9.56
C GLY A 296 -8.98 -0.53 8.75
N VAL A 297 -9.78 -1.09 7.83
CA VAL A 297 -10.74 -0.37 7.00
C VAL A 297 -12.02 -1.17 6.79
N ALA A 298 -13.15 -0.50 6.82
CA ALA A 298 -14.44 -1.06 6.40
C ALA A 298 -15.26 0.02 5.68
N PHE A 299 -15.97 -0.37 4.63
CA PHE A 299 -16.91 0.53 3.94
C PHE A 299 -18.31 0.29 4.46
N ASP A 300 -19.03 1.38 4.67
CA ASP A 300 -20.39 1.34 5.20
C ASP A 300 -21.39 1.21 4.05
N GLY A 301 -22.07 0.08 3.97
CA GLY A 301 -23.15 -0.16 3.02
C GLY A 301 -24.48 -0.40 3.71
N ARG A 302 -24.63 0.07 4.96
CA ARG A 302 -25.86 -0.10 5.73
C ARG A 302 -26.95 0.85 5.24
N VAL A 303 -28.16 0.34 5.21
CA VAL A 303 -29.34 1.10 4.76
C VAL A 303 -29.63 2.27 5.72
N GLY A 304 -29.79 3.46 5.13
CA GLY A 304 -30.07 4.68 5.88
C GLY A 304 -28.85 5.39 6.45
N GLU A 305 -27.66 4.80 6.27
CA GLU A 305 -26.39 5.44 6.57
C GLU A 305 -25.80 6.08 5.30
N ASN A 306 -24.87 7.01 5.47
CA ASN A 306 -24.05 7.49 4.37
C ASN A 306 -23.08 6.38 3.97
N ASN A 307 -22.79 6.23 2.69
CA ASN A 307 -21.75 5.33 2.18
C ASN A 307 -20.36 5.83 2.63
N THR A 308 -20.05 5.73 3.91
CA THR A 308 -18.81 6.25 4.51
C THR A 308 -17.74 5.17 4.68
N VAL A 309 -16.61 5.55 5.23
CA VAL A 309 -15.47 4.68 5.51
C VAL A 309 -15.11 4.77 6.98
N TRP A 310 -14.97 3.63 7.59
CA TRP A 310 -14.48 3.46 8.95
C TRP A 310 -13.01 3.07 8.92
N LEU A 311 -12.13 3.84 9.57
CA LEU A 311 -10.68 3.64 9.58
C LEU A 311 -10.14 3.49 10.99
N SER A 312 -9.19 2.56 11.17
CA SER A 312 -8.29 2.54 12.33
C SER A 312 -6.83 2.65 11.89
N LYS A 313 -6.02 3.34 12.71
CA LYS A 313 -4.56 3.44 12.57
C LYS A 313 -3.83 2.51 13.55
N ASN A 314 -4.57 1.87 14.44
CA ASN A 314 -4.01 1.03 15.49
C ASN A 314 -4.35 -0.45 15.23
N PRO A 315 -3.37 -1.30 14.93
CA PRO A 315 -3.61 -2.74 14.72
C PRO A 315 -4.29 -3.45 15.88
N ALA A 316 -4.16 -2.94 17.11
CA ALA A 316 -4.84 -3.53 18.27
C ALA A 316 -6.37 -3.35 18.25
N ASP A 317 -6.87 -2.40 17.44
CA ASP A 317 -8.31 -2.14 17.28
C ASP A 317 -8.90 -2.91 16.10
N TYR A 318 -8.07 -3.56 15.26
CA TYR A 318 -8.55 -4.21 14.05
C TYR A 318 -9.54 -5.32 14.37
N SER A 319 -10.71 -5.27 13.75
CA SER A 319 -11.80 -6.20 13.97
C SER A 319 -12.52 -6.57 12.66
N SER A 320 -13.19 -7.71 12.69
CA SER A 320 -14.14 -8.15 11.66
C SER A 320 -15.55 -8.30 12.25
N ILE A 321 -15.78 -7.67 13.40
CA ILE A 321 -17.06 -7.59 14.08
C ILE A 321 -17.56 -6.16 13.93
N GLU A 322 -18.75 -6.00 13.35
CA GLU A 322 -19.32 -4.68 13.04
C GLU A 322 -19.41 -3.77 14.27
N ALA A 323 -19.88 -4.29 15.41
CA ALA A 323 -19.99 -3.51 16.64
C ALA A 323 -18.64 -2.97 17.14
N ASP A 324 -17.56 -3.74 16.99
CA ASP A 324 -16.23 -3.31 17.38
C ASP A 324 -15.68 -2.23 16.43
N ILE A 325 -15.95 -2.37 15.11
CA ILE A 325 -15.56 -1.38 14.11
C ILE A 325 -16.25 -0.06 14.41
N LEU A 326 -17.55 -0.07 14.61
CA LEU A 326 -18.33 1.14 14.93
C LEU A 326 -17.94 1.79 16.26
N ALA A 327 -17.36 1.03 17.19
CA ALA A 327 -16.92 1.54 18.49
C ALA A 327 -15.48 2.08 18.48
N ASN A 328 -14.59 1.53 17.65
CA ASN A 328 -13.14 1.76 17.73
C ASN A 328 -12.53 2.39 16.49
N TYR A 329 -13.22 2.36 15.33
CA TYR A 329 -12.74 3.00 14.12
C TYR A 329 -13.31 4.42 14.01
N GLU A 330 -12.61 5.29 13.31
CA GLU A 330 -13.01 6.66 13.05
C GLU A 330 -13.83 6.72 11.75
N ASP A 331 -15.07 7.25 11.82
CA ASP A 331 -15.86 7.57 10.65
C ASP A 331 -15.23 8.75 9.89
N GLN A 332 -14.96 8.55 8.62
CA GLN A 332 -14.35 9.59 7.78
C GLN A 332 -15.38 10.59 7.23
N GLY A 333 -16.66 10.36 7.45
CA GLY A 333 -17.75 11.25 6.98
C GLY A 333 -17.81 11.39 5.45
N LEU A 334 -17.27 10.40 4.72
CA LEU A 334 -17.28 10.39 3.26
C LEU A 334 -18.66 9.90 2.76
N ASN A 335 -19.03 10.41 1.59
CA ASN A 335 -20.17 9.88 0.83
C ASN A 335 -19.60 9.23 -0.44
N LEU A 336 -19.34 7.92 -0.35
CA LEU A 336 -18.76 7.16 -1.47
C LEU A 336 -19.83 6.85 -2.51
N THR A 337 -19.39 6.72 -3.76
CA THR A 337 -20.27 6.21 -4.81
C THR A 337 -20.65 4.75 -4.55
N GLY A 338 -21.93 4.44 -4.68
CA GLY A 338 -22.44 3.07 -4.61
C GLY A 338 -22.25 2.26 -5.89
N SER A 339 -21.84 2.91 -6.98
CA SER A 339 -21.73 2.30 -8.31
C SER A 339 -20.35 1.72 -8.56
N SER A 340 -20.32 0.60 -9.27
CA SER A 340 -19.05 0.00 -9.76
C SER A 340 -18.61 0.63 -11.08
N SER A 341 -17.41 1.21 -11.14
CA SER A 341 -16.78 1.72 -12.36
C SER A 341 -15.30 2.02 -12.14
N TYR A 342 -14.63 2.61 -13.14
CA TYR A 342 -13.23 3.05 -13.06
C TYR A 342 -13.09 4.31 -12.21
N ILE A 343 -12.10 4.30 -11.31
CA ILE A 343 -11.84 5.35 -10.32
C ILE A 343 -11.38 6.62 -11.04
N SER A 344 -12.03 7.75 -10.74
CA SER A 344 -11.67 9.08 -11.23
C SER A 344 -11.16 10.01 -10.13
N ALA A 345 -11.57 9.77 -8.87
CA ALA A 345 -11.09 10.52 -7.73
C ALA A 345 -10.97 9.62 -6.49
N VAL A 346 -10.01 9.97 -5.64
CA VAL A 346 -9.77 9.28 -4.35
C VAL A 346 -9.69 10.30 -3.22
N HIS A 347 -9.86 9.82 -1.99
CA HIS A 347 -9.57 10.53 -0.74
C HIS A 347 -8.24 10.04 -0.12
N THR A 348 -7.86 10.55 1.04
CA THR A 348 -6.74 10.05 1.86
C THR A 348 -6.80 8.52 1.98
N GLY A 349 -5.63 7.87 1.95
CA GLY A 349 -5.53 6.40 1.92
C GLY A 349 -5.89 5.79 0.57
N PHE A 350 -5.96 6.60 -0.48
CA PHE A 350 -6.39 6.20 -1.83
C PHE A 350 -7.75 5.48 -1.83
N ILE A 351 -8.65 5.96 -0.98
CA ILE A 351 -10.04 5.46 -0.91
C ILE A 351 -10.80 5.98 -2.11
N PRO A 352 -11.39 5.12 -2.96
CA PRO A 352 -12.18 5.54 -4.12
C PRO A 352 -13.35 6.43 -3.70
N LYS A 353 -13.47 7.60 -4.31
CA LYS A 353 -14.51 8.57 -4.00
C LYS A 353 -15.47 8.80 -5.17
N ASP A 354 -14.92 8.86 -6.40
CA ASP A 354 -15.71 8.98 -7.63
C ASP A 354 -15.22 8.00 -8.69
N VAL A 355 -16.13 7.57 -9.58
CA VAL A 355 -15.91 6.50 -10.56
C VAL A 355 -16.41 6.88 -11.96
N SER A 356 -16.10 8.06 -12.41
CA SER A 356 -16.41 8.56 -13.76
C SER A 356 -15.31 8.29 -14.80
N GLY A 357 -14.26 7.54 -14.45
CA GLY A 357 -13.14 7.19 -15.31
C GLY A 357 -13.42 6.05 -16.30
N ASN A 358 -12.34 5.62 -16.97
CA ASN A 358 -12.28 4.41 -17.79
C ASN A 358 -10.88 3.78 -17.69
N SER A 359 -10.65 2.65 -18.33
CA SER A 359 -9.38 1.89 -18.24
C SER A 359 -8.13 2.64 -18.75
N SER A 360 -8.29 3.78 -19.41
CA SER A 360 -7.20 4.59 -19.95
C SER A 360 -7.24 6.05 -19.50
N SER A 361 -8.00 6.35 -18.44
CA SER A 361 -8.10 7.69 -17.85
C SER A 361 -8.06 7.66 -16.34
N TYR A 362 -7.59 8.74 -15.72
CA TYR A 362 -7.42 8.85 -14.28
C TYR A 362 -6.59 7.67 -13.72
N PHE A 363 -7.11 6.95 -12.72
CA PHE A 363 -6.40 5.82 -12.11
C PHE A 363 -6.30 4.59 -13.02
N GLY A 364 -7.20 4.45 -14.04
CA GLY A 364 -7.27 3.22 -14.85
C GLY A 364 -7.76 1.98 -14.09
N ASP A 365 -7.80 2.05 -12.79
CA ASP A 365 -8.16 0.98 -11.86
C ASP A 365 -9.66 0.99 -11.54
N TYR A 366 -10.24 -0.18 -11.25
CA TYR A 366 -11.68 -0.34 -11.07
C TYR A 366 -12.07 -0.40 -9.58
N PHE A 367 -13.20 0.21 -9.24
CA PHE A 367 -13.87 0.04 -7.95
C PHE A 367 -15.10 -0.83 -8.10
N TYR A 368 -15.06 -2.02 -7.54
CA TYR A 368 -16.19 -2.92 -7.42
C TYR A 368 -16.98 -2.58 -6.16
N SER A 369 -18.11 -1.89 -6.32
CA SER A 369 -18.94 -1.41 -5.22
C SER A 369 -20.41 -1.72 -5.48
N TYR A 370 -21.13 -2.12 -4.43
CA TYR A 370 -22.58 -2.17 -4.37
C TYR A 370 -23.06 -1.55 -3.05
N LEU A 371 -22.49 -0.39 -2.67
CA LEU A 371 -22.85 0.27 -1.42
C LEU A 371 -24.30 0.72 -1.40
N ASP A 372 -24.92 0.99 -2.56
CA ASP A 372 -26.33 1.34 -2.69
C ASP A 372 -27.29 0.10 -2.76
N ASP A 373 -26.76 -1.11 -2.62
CA ASP A 373 -27.56 -2.34 -2.64
C ASP A 373 -28.19 -2.59 -1.27
N GLU A 374 -29.46 -2.20 -1.11
CA GLU A 374 -30.23 -2.36 0.13
C GLU A 374 -30.37 -3.83 0.60
N SER A 375 -30.15 -4.80 -0.28
CA SER A 375 -30.13 -6.22 0.11
C SER A 375 -28.87 -6.63 0.89
N ARG A 376 -27.90 -5.73 0.99
CA ARG A 376 -26.58 -5.92 1.58
C ARG A 376 -26.34 -4.93 2.73
N ASP A 377 -27.23 -4.90 3.68
CA ASP A 377 -27.26 -4.00 4.83
C ASP A 377 -26.22 -4.40 5.92
N TYR A 378 -24.93 -4.12 5.64
CA TYR A 378 -23.81 -4.42 6.53
C TYR A 378 -22.53 -3.65 6.17
N LEU A 379 -21.57 -3.61 7.11
CA LEU A 379 -20.21 -3.16 6.82
C LEU A 379 -19.49 -4.15 5.87
N ARG A 380 -18.72 -3.61 4.95
CA ARG A 380 -18.07 -4.33 3.87
C ARG A 380 -16.59 -4.49 4.07
N LEU A 381 -16.10 -5.69 3.77
CA LEU A 381 -14.66 -5.94 3.62
C LEU A 381 -14.10 -5.18 2.42
N VAL A 382 -12.90 -4.64 2.56
CA VAL A 382 -12.18 -4.00 1.47
C VAL A 382 -11.07 -4.90 0.96
N LEU A 383 -11.08 -5.16 -0.35
CA LEU A 383 -10.02 -5.88 -1.04
C LEU A 383 -9.29 -4.92 -1.99
N ALA A 384 -8.02 -5.20 -2.26
CA ALA A 384 -7.17 -4.42 -3.15
C ALA A 384 -6.49 -5.26 -4.23
N GLY A 385 -6.15 -4.60 -5.33
CA GLY A 385 -5.21 -5.09 -6.33
C GLY A 385 -5.79 -5.84 -7.51
N GLY A 386 -6.98 -6.42 -7.39
CA GLY A 386 -7.51 -7.33 -8.41
C GLY A 386 -6.86 -8.71 -8.33
N GLY A 387 -7.38 -9.65 -9.11
CA GLY A 387 -6.89 -11.02 -9.25
C GLY A 387 -6.45 -11.33 -10.68
N LEU A 388 -6.08 -12.58 -10.93
CA LEU A 388 -5.46 -13.06 -12.18
C LEU A 388 -6.32 -12.94 -13.44
N SER A 389 -7.63 -12.68 -13.31
CA SER A 389 -8.57 -12.56 -14.44
C SER A 389 -9.36 -11.25 -14.46
N ASN A 390 -8.85 -10.21 -13.81
CA ASN A 390 -9.51 -8.91 -13.78
C ASN A 390 -9.13 -8.01 -14.98
N GLY A 391 -8.13 -8.42 -15.80
CA GLY A 391 -7.71 -7.67 -16.97
C GLY A 391 -7.39 -6.20 -16.63
N ALA A 392 -7.78 -5.30 -17.51
CA ALA A 392 -7.60 -3.86 -17.35
C ALA A 392 -8.29 -3.24 -16.11
N SER A 393 -9.11 -3.99 -15.39
CA SER A 393 -9.76 -3.51 -14.16
C SER A 393 -8.86 -3.67 -12.94
N ALA A 394 -7.80 -4.51 -13.01
CA ALA A 394 -6.83 -4.68 -11.95
C ALA A 394 -5.85 -3.50 -11.89
N GLY A 395 -5.12 -3.41 -10.79
CA GLY A 395 -4.06 -2.42 -10.60
C GLY A 395 -3.90 -2.06 -9.12
N VAL A 396 -2.89 -1.26 -8.79
CA VAL A 396 -2.56 -0.94 -7.40
C VAL A 396 -3.69 -0.18 -6.70
N GLY A 397 -4.47 0.63 -7.43
CA GLY A 397 -5.62 1.38 -6.93
C GLY A 397 -6.93 0.60 -6.96
N CYS A 398 -6.99 -0.57 -7.61
CA CYS A 398 -8.21 -1.37 -7.71
C CYS A 398 -8.73 -1.76 -6.32
N ARG A 399 -10.03 -1.57 -6.11
CA ARG A 399 -10.71 -1.88 -4.84
C ARG A 399 -11.98 -2.68 -5.09
N TYR A 400 -12.32 -3.51 -4.11
CA TYR A 400 -13.55 -4.29 -4.08
C TYR A 400 -14.18 -4.15 -2.71
N SER A 401 -15.49 -3.85 -2.67
CA SER A 401 -16.25 -3.66 -1.45
C SER A 401 -17.72 -4.09 -1.66
N ILE A 402 -17.87 -5.38 -1.99
CA ILE A 402 -19.20 -5.97 -2.24
C ILE A 402 -19.63 -6.86 -1.09
N ASP A 403 -18.69 -7.62 -0.52
CA ASP A 403 -19.00 -8.66 0.45
C ASP A 403 -18.79 -8.21 1.90
N GLY A 404 -19.46 -8.90 2.81
CA GLY A 404 -19.34 -8.64 4.25
C GLY A 404 -18.00 -9.09 4.84
N LEU A 405 -17.79 -8.73 6.11
CA LEU A 405 -16.51 -8.89 6.82
C LEU A 405 -16.04 -10.35 7.00
N SER A 406 -16.91 -11.34 6.77
CA SER A 406 -16.63 -12.77 7.00
C SER A 406 -16.35 -13.58 5.74
N ILE A 407 -16.19 -12.92 4.59
CA ILE A 407 -15.93 -13.64 3.33
C ILE A 407 -14.57 -14.36 3.37
N GLY A 408 -14.54 -15.54 2.75
CA GLY A 408 -13.34 -16.26 2.37
C GLY A 408 -13.52 -16.86 0.98
N SER A 409 -12.62 -16.58 0.04
CA SER A 409 -12.70 -17.05 -1.34
C SER A 409 -11.36 -17.61 -1.79
N SER A 410 -11.39 -18.54 -2.73
CA SER A 410 -10.17 -19.10 -3.34
C SER A 410 -9.37 -18.08 -4.15
N SER A 411 -9.96 -16.93 -4.50
CA SER A 411 -9.32 -15.80 -5.17
C SER A 411 -8.82 -14.72 -4.21
N VAL A 412 -9.02 -14.89 -2.91
CA VAL A 412 -8.77 -13.86 -1.90
C VAL A 412 -7.79 -14.38 -0.84
N GLY A 413 -6.72 -13.65 -0.64
CA GLY A 413 -5.73 -13.85 0.41
C GLY A 413 -5.30 -12.50 0.99
N SER A 414 -4.07 -12.41 1.48
CA SER A 414 -3.49 -11.14 1.92
C SER A 414 -1.97 -11.26 2.14
N ARG A 415 -1.39 -10.31 2.88
CA ARG A 415 0.04 -10.25 3.21
C ARG A 415 0.25 -10.19 4.71
N LEU A 416 1.50 -10.37 5.12
CA LEU A 416 1.96 -10.23 6.48
C LEU A 416 2.67 -8.88 6.64
N CYS A 417 2.43 -8.19 7.74
CA CYS A 417 3.11 -6.96 8.12
C CYS A 417 3.69 -7.06 9.51
N ALA A 418 4.67 -6.21 9.80
CA ALA A 418 5.25 -6.10 11.14
C ALA A 418 5.78 -4.70 11.40
N LYS A 419 5.79 -4.28 12.67
CA LYS A 419 6.45 -3.05 13.13
C LYS A 419 6.92 -3.17 14.58
N LYS A 420 8.15 -2.74 14.85
CA LYS A 420 8.71 -2.68 16.20
C LYS A 420 8.45 -1.31 16.80
N LEU A 421 7.43 -1.22 17.62
CA LEU A 421 7.08 0.03 18.30
C LEU A 421 8.07 0.33 19.44
N ASN A 422 8.43 1.63 19.57
CA ASN A 422 9.34 2.15 20.58
C ASN A 422 8.59 3.00 21.63
#